data_90ffaaeb2b828f82d79f14a11b88913c
#
_entry.id   90ffaaeb2b828f82d79f14a11b88913c
#
_cell.length_a   1.000
_cell.length_b   1.000
_cell.length_c   1.000
_cell.angle_alpha   90.00
_cell.angle_beta   90.00
_cell.angle_gamma   90.00
#
_symmetry.space_group_name_H-M   'P 1'
#
loop_
_entity.id
_entity.type
_entity.pdbx_description
1 polymer ?
#
loop_
_entity_poly.entity_id
_entity_poly.type
_entity_poly.pdbx_seq_one_letter_code
_entity_poly.pdbx_strand_id
1 'polypeptide(L)'
;INIVSHSMGGPVTLFWALNLRDKNSPRLQKFVPIAGPFDGVIFTDDVPNQNRIKENGEPVWQNAAYQSYYEKRDDFPKGVSVLNIYGNLEDGTNSDYLVTNASARSLRWLIKDRVKYYDEKMIKGPMAQHSKLHENKQVDRLVNNFLFD
;
A
#
# COMPACT_ATOMS: atom_id res chain seq x y z
N ILE A 1 12.41 8.93 10.51
CA ILE A 1 11.09 9.52 10.22
C ILE A 1 10.03 8.45 10.08
N ASN A 2 8.79 8.83 10.32
CA ASN A 2 7.61 8.01 10.05
C ASN A 2 6.81 8.70 8.93
N ILE A 3 6.32 7.90 7.99
CA ILE A 3 5.54 8.42 6.87
C ILE A 3 4.15 7.77 6.90
N VAL A 4 3.12 8.60 6.93
CA VAL A 4 1.73 8.20 6.69
C VAL A 4 1.31 8.82 5.37
N SER A 5 0.82 8.01 4.45
CA SER A 5 0.45 8.47 3.12
C SER A 5 -0.98 8.07 2.79
N HIS A 6 -1.61 8.83 1.90
CA HIS A 6 -2.92 8.48 1.34
C HIS A 6 -2.81 8.44 -0.19
N SER A 7 -3.43 7.44 -0.80
CA SER A 7 -3.54 7.30 -2.25
C SER A 7 -2.16 7.30 -2.91
N MET A 8 -1.93 8.17 -3.89
CA MET A 8 -0.66 8.27 -4.64
C MET A 8 0.55 8.56 -3.77
N GLY A 9 0.36 9.06 -2.55
CA GLY A 9 1.46 9.22 -1.60
C GLY A 9 2.17 7.92 -1.27
N GLY A 10 1.48 6.78 -1.37
CA GLY A 10 2.08 5.45 -1.17
C GLY A 10 3.13 5.13 -2.23
N PRO A 11 2.76 5.06 -3.52
CA PRO A 11 3.74 4.87 -4.60
C PRO A 11 4.84 5.93 -4.64
N VAL A 12 4.54 7.19 -4.34
CA VAL A 12 5.55 8.25 -4.27
C VAL A 12 6.58 7.97 -3.18
N THR A 13 6.12 7.55 -1.99
CA THR A 13 7.03 7.15 -0.90
C THR A 13 7.87 5.95 -1.30
N LEU A 14 7.25 4.94 -1.92
CA LEU A 14 7.95 3.76 -2.39
C LEU A 14 9.02 4.12 -3.43
N PHE A 15 8.67 4.95 -4.40
CA PHE A 15 9.62 5.41 -5.42
C PHE A 15 10.82 6.12 -4.77
N TRP A 16 10.56 7.03 -3.82
CA TRP A 16 11.62 7.69 -3.08
C TRP A 16 12.51 6.68 -2.35
N ALA A 17 11.89 5.73 -1.65
CA ALA A 17 12.64 4.73 -0.89
C ALA A 17 13.53 3.85 -1.76
N LEU A 18 13.09 3.55 -2.99
CA LEU A 18 13.80 2.67 -3.92
C LEU A 18 14.85 3.39 -4.77
N ASN A 19 14.65 4.68 -5.08
CA ASN A 19 15.42 5.34 -6.14
C ASN A 19 16.15 6.61 -5.69
N LEU A 20 15.68 7.31 -4.65
CA LEU A 20 16.15 8.65 -4.34
C LEU A 20 16.90 8.76 -3.01
N ARG A 21 16.95 7.70 -2.22
CA ARG A 21 17.63 7.74 -0.93
C ARG A 21 19.16 7.62 -1.11
N ASP A 22 19.86 8.34 -0.27
CA ASP A 22 21.32 8.25 -0.14
C ASP A 22 21.72 8.23 1.33
N LYS A 23 23.04 8.27 1.62
CA LYS A 23 23.54 8.24 3.00
C LYS A 23 23.11 9.43 3.85
N ASN A 24 22.66 10.53 3.24
CA ASN A 24 22.21 11.72 3.92
C ASN A 24 20.68 11.78 4.08
N SER A 25 19.96 10.83 3.49
CA SER A 25 18.51 10.76 3.59
C SER A 25 18.08 10.40 5.02
N PRO A 26 16.96 10.94 5.52
CA PRO A 26 16.45 10.55 6.81
C PRO A 26 16.11 9.06 6.83
N ARG A 27 16.35 8.41 7.97
CA ARG A 27 16.04 7.00 8.13
C ARG A 27 14.54 6.81 8.25
N LEU A 28 13.98 5.97 7.37
CA LEU A 28 12.58 5.57 7.44
C LEU A 28 12.41 4.49 8.52
N GLN A 29 11.54 4.76 9.50
CA GLN A 29 11.28 3.83 10.61
C GLN A 29 9.94 3.13 10.46
N LYS A 30 8.88 3.89 10.19
CA LYS A 30 7.53 3.34 10.01
C LYS A 30 6.89 3.94 8.76
N PHE A 31 6.18 3.10 8.02
CA PHE A 31 5.46 3.50 6.81
C PHE A 31 4.03 2.97 6.89
N VAL A 32 3.06 3.88 6.80
CA VAL A 32 1.64 3.55 6.82
C VAL A 32 0.99 4.08 5.54
N PRO A 33 0.98 3.30 4.44
CA PRO A 33 0.19 3.66 3.27
C PRO A 33 -1.29 3.38 3.54
N ILE A 34 -2.14 4.33 3.18
CA ILE A 34 -3.59 4.22 3.23
C ILE A 34 -4.11 4.32 1.80
N ALA A 35 -4.76 3.28 1.31
CA ALA A 35 -5.29 3.21 -0.06
C ALA A 35 -4.23 3.47 -1.13
N GLY A 36 -3.06 2.89 -0.99
CA GLY A 36 -1.96 3.07 -1.94
C GLY A 36 -2.14 2.27 -3.21
N PRO A 37 -2.22 2.92 -4.39
CA PRO A 37 -2.37 2.23 -5.67
C PRO A 37 -1.01 1.73 -6.21
N PHE A 38 -0.39 0.78 -5.53
CA PHE A 38 0.94 0.29 -5.88
C PHE A 38 0.98 -0.39 -7.26
N ASP A 39 -0.14 -0.97 -7.69
CA ASP A 39 -0.29 -1.54 -9.03
C ASP A 39 -1.35 -0.79 -9.86
N GLY A 40 -1.50 0.51 -9.59
CA GLY A 40 -2.38 1.41 -10.33
C GLY A 40 -3.80 1.48 -9.77
N VAL A 41 -4.60 2.29 -10.44
CA VAL A 41 -6.02 2.49 -10.13
C VAL A 41 -6.88 1.69 -11.10
N ILE A 42 -8.18 1.57 -10.80
CA ILE A 42 -9.15 0.95 -11.71
C ILE A 42 -9.22 1.81 -12.98
N PHE A 43 -8.90 1.22 -14.13
CA PHE A 43 -8.87 1.94 -15.41
C PHE A 43 -9.58 1.22 -16.54
N THR A 44 -10.11 0.01 -16.30
CA THR A 44 -10.85 -0.76 -17.29
C THR A 44 -12.08 -1.39 -16.64
N ASP A 45 -12.99 -1.90 -17.49
CA ASP A 45 -14.13 -2.68 -17.01
C ASP A 45 -13.73 -4.10 -16.59
N ASP A 46 -12.47 -4.49 -16.80
CA ASP A 46 -11.96 -5.81 -16.44
C ASP A 46 -11.40 -5.85 -15.00
N VAL A 47 -12.14 -5.25 -14.08
CA VAL A 47 -11.78 -5.19 -12.65
C VAL A 47 -11.49 -6.56 -12.05
N PRO A 48 -12.24 -7.65 -12.37
CA PRO A 48 -11.92 -8.96 -11.82
C PRO A 48 -10.49 -9.42 -12.12
N ASN A 49 -9.95 -9.19 -13.31
CA ASN A 49 -8.56 -9.54 -13.64
C ASN A 49 -7.55 -8.60 -12.97
N GLN A 50 -7.87 -7.31 -12.89
CA GLN A 50 -7.04 -6.34 -12.18
C GLN A 50 -7.00 -6.59 -10.67
N ASN A 51 -7.96 -7.35 -10.13
CA ASN A 51 -8.12 -7.59 -8.70
C ASN A 51 -7.74 -9.01 -8.28
N ARG A 52 -6.88 -9.67 -9.02
CA ARG A 52 -6.39 -11.01 -8.70
C ARG A 52 -5.01 -10.95 -8.07
N ILE A 53 -4.86 -11.60 -6.92
CA ILE A 53 -3.62 -11.60 -6.16
C ILE A 53 -3.34 -13.02 -5.66
N LYS A 54 -2.08 -13.42 -5.71
CA LYS A 54 -1.62 -14.71 -5.19
C LYS A 54 -1.44 -14.64 -3.66
N GLU A 55 -1.35 -15.79 -3.02
CA GLU A 55 -1.16 -15.88 -1.55
C GLU A 55 0.09 -15.12 -1.07
N ASN A 56 1.15 -15.11 -1.87
CA ASN A 56 2.38 -14.41 -1.52
C ASN A 56 2.31 -12.89 -1.73
N GLY A 57 1.18 -12.37 -2.21
CA GLY A 57 1.00 -10.95 -2.48
C GLY A 57 1.33 -10.52 -3.92
N GLU A 58 1.78 -11.45 -4.77
CA GLU A 58 2.07 -11.12 -6.18
C GLU A 58 0.75 -10.86 -6.94
N PRO A 59 0.58 -9.66 -7.52
CA PRO A 59 -0.60 -9.41 -8.34
C PRO A 59 -0.49 -10.15 -9.67
N VAL A 60 -1.60 -10.73 -10.12
CA VAL A 60 -1.64 -11.44 -11.40
C VAL A 60 -1.48 -10.47 -12.57
N TRP A 61 -2.15 -9.33 -12.52
CA TRP A 61 -1.96 -8.24 -13.47
C TRP A 61 -0.97 -7.24 -12.89
N GLN A 62 -0.02 -6.77 -13.71
CA GLN A 62 1.03 -5.85 -13.27
C GLN A 62 1.24 -4.76 -14.31
N ASN A 63 1.24 -3.50 -13.87
CA ASN A 63 1.58 -2.39 -14.75
C ASN A 63 3.12 -2.18 -14.81
N ALA A 64 3.56 -1.31 -15.71
CA ALA A 64 4.98 -1.07 -15.91
C ALA A 64 5.66 -0.45 -14.68
N ALA A 65 4.96 0.45 -13.97
CA ALA A 65 5.49 1.04 -12.75
C ALA A 65 5.72 -0.03 -11.67
N TYR A 66 4.78 -0.95 -11.50
CA TYR A 66 4.90 -2.05 -10.55
C TYR A 66 6.11 -2.94 -10.88
N GLN A 67 6.30 -3.28 -12.14
CA GLN A 67 7.45 -4.07 -12.58
C GLN A 67 8.77 -3.36 -12.29
N SER A 68 8.81 -2.05 -12.44
CA SER A 68 9.96 -1.22 -12.07
C SER A 68 10.25 -1.26 -10.56
N TYR A 69 9.22 -1.22 -9.72
CA TYR A 69 9.39 -1.40 -8.27
C TYR A 69 9.94 -2.78 -7.94
N TYR A 70 9.46 -3.81 -8.60
CA TYR A 70 9.94 -5.17 -8.37
C TYR A 70 11.42 -5.31 -8.69
N GLU A 71 11.88 -4.71 -9.78
CA GLU A 71 13.30 -4.73 -10.16
C GLU A 71 14.19 -4.06 -9.11
N LYS A 72 13.67 -3.05 -8.42
CA LYS A 72 14.39 -2.26 -7.43
C LYS A 72 14.12 -2.68 -5.98
N ARG A 73 13.34 -3.71 -5.75
CA ARG A 73 12.83 -4.05 -4.41
C ARG A 73 13.92 -4.26 -3.37
N ASP A 74 15.10 -4.74 -3.77
CA ASP A 74 16.20 -4.97 -2.84
C ASP A 74 16.82 -3.68 -2.29
N ASP A 75 16.52 -2.55 -2.91
CA ASP A 75 16.97 -1.23 -2.45
C ASP A 75 16.05 -0.64 -1.37
N PHE A 76 14.92 -1.29 -1.07
CA PHE A 76 14.05 -0.83 0.01
C PHE A 76 14.81 -0.88 1.35
N PRO A 77 14.73 0.19 2.18
CA PRO A 77 15.53 0.25 3.41
C PRO A 77 15.15 -0.85 4.41
N LYS A 78 16.15 -1.41 5.03
CA LYS A 78 15.96 -2.41 6.09
C LYS A 78 15.48 -1.77 7.38
N GLY A 79 14.81 -2.56 8.22
CA GLY A 79 14.41 -2.11 9.55
C GLY A 79 13.15 -1.28 9.59
N VAL A 80 12.43 -1.17 8.47
CA VAL A 80 11.15 -0.44 8.41
C VAL A 80 10.02 -1.35 8.90
N SER A 81 9.13 -0.79 9.70
CA SER A 81 7.85 -1.43 10.05
C SER A 81 6.74 -0.83 9.20
N VAL A 82 5.91 -1.68 8.61
CA VAL A 82 4.88 -1.27 7.64
C VAL A 82 3.51 -1.74 8.10
N LEU A 83 2.55 -0.83 8.10
CA LEU A 83 1.12 -1.13 8.25
C LEU A 83 0.39 -0.65 7.00
N ASN A 84 -0.06 -1.59 6.18
CA ASN A 84 -0.74 -1.32 4.92
C ASN A 84 -2.27 -1.34 5.14
N ILE A 85 -2.91 -0.19 5.00
CA ILE A 85 -4.35 -0.03 5.20
C ILE A 85 -5.04 0.17 3.86
N TYR A 86 -6.11 -0.57 3.61
CA TYR A 86 -6.88 -0.47 2.38
C TYR A 86 -8.37 -0.67 2.65
N GLY A 87 -9.20 -0.30 1.69
CA GLY A 87 -10.64 -0.31 1.85
C GLY A 87 -11.37 -1.29 0.95
N ASN A 88 -12.48 -1.83 1.48
CA ASN A 88 -13.44 -2.63 0.72
C ASN A 88 -14.84 -2.09 1.01
N LEU A 89 -15.48 -1.51 -0.01
CA LEU A 89 -16.84 -0.99 0.09
C LEU A 89 -17.90 -2.08 0.30
N GLU A 90 -17.53 -3.34 0.10
CA GLU A 90 -18.44 -4.49 0.17
C GLU A 90 -19.57 -4.42 -0.86
N ASP A 91 -19.28 -3.83 -2.02
CA ASP A 91 -20.22 -3.71 -3.15
C ASP A 91 -19.99 -4.78 -4.24
N GLY A 92 -19.15 -5.77 -3.94
CA GLY A 92 -18.81 -6.84 -4.88
C GLY A 92 -17.58 -6.57 -5.74
N THR A 93 -17.00 -5.37 -5.69
CA THR A 93 -15.81 -5.01 -6.49
C THR A 93 -14.49 -5.32 -5.81
N ASN A 94 -14.49 -5.61 -4.51
CA ASN A 94 -13.27 -5.78 -3.70
C ASN A 94 -12.32 -4.60 -3.89
N SER A 95 -12.84 -3.40 -3.69
CA SER A 95 -12.13 -2.15 -3.87
C SER A 95 -12.67 -1.05 -2.97
N ASP A 96 -11.97 0.08 -2.92
CA ASP A 96 -12.44 1.30 -2.29
C ASP A 96 -13.08 2.27 -3.29
N TYR A 97 -13.50 1.78 -4.45
CA TYR A 97 -14.01 2.49 -5.62
C TYR A 97 -12.93 2.92 -6.62
N LEU A 98 -11.72 3.23 -6.17
CA LEU A 98 -10.62 3.69 -7.06
C LEU A 98 -9.46 2.70 -7.11
N VAL A 99 -9.11 2.10 -5.97
CA VAL A 99 -7.98 1.17 -5.83
C VAL A 99 -8.53 -0.21 -5.51
N THR A 100 -8.13 -1.21 -6.31
CA THR A 100 -8.49 -2.60 -6.01
C THR A 100 -7.75 -3.08 -4.77
N ASN A 101 -8.32 -4.06 -4.08
CA ASN A 101 -7.62 -4.70 -2.96
C ASN A 101 -6.29 -5.31 -3.40
N ALA A 102 -6.26 -5.92 -4.59
CA ALA A 102 -5.02 -6.49 -5.12
C ALA A 102 -3.95 -5.43 -5.33
N SER A 103 -4.30 -4.26 -5.89
CA SER A 103 -3.35 -3.17 -6.08
C SER A 103 -2.78 -2.67 -4.74
N ALA A 104 -3.64 -2.41 -3.76
CA ALA A 104 -3.19 -1.97 -2.43
C ALA A 104 -2.31 -3.03 -1.75
N ARG A 105 -2.72 -4.29 -1.79
CA ARG A 105 -2.02 -5.39 -1.12
C ARG A 105 -0.75 -5.83 -1.84
N SER A 106 -0.57 -5.44 -3.09
CA SER A 106 0.60 -5.82 -3.90
C SER A 106 1.93 -5.32 -3.32
N LEU A 107 1.89 -4.34 -2.43
CA LEU A 107 3.08 -3.88 -1.70
C LEU A 107 3.76 -5.03 -0.96
N ARG A 108 2.98 -5.97 -0.41
CA ARG A 108 3.51 -7.11 0.34
C ARG A 108 4.56 -7.90 -0.45
N TRP A 109 4.28 -8.23 -1.71
CA TRP A 109 5.19 -9.02 -2.53
C TRP A 109 6.51 -8.31 -2.78
N LEU A 110 6.48 -6.96 -2.86
CA LEU A 110 7.68 -6.17 -3.10
C LEU A 110 8.60 -6.09 -1.88
N ILE A 111 8.06 -5.93 -0.68
CA ILE A 111 8.87 -5.53 0.48
C ILE A 111 8.80 -6.46 1.69
N LYS A 112 7.91 -7.46 1.73
CA LYS A 112 7.69 -8.29 2.92
C LYS A 112 8.98 -8.92 3.44
N ASP A 113 9.82 -9.44 2.56
CA ASP A 113 11.05 -10.12 2.95
C ASP A 113 12.17 -9.14 3.33
N ARG A 114 11.95 -7.84 3.16
CA ARG A 114 12.93 -6.79 3.38
C ARG A 114 12.70 -6.03 4.68
N VAL A 115 11.45 -5.95 5.13
CA VAL A 115 11.04 -5.11 6.25
C VAL A 115 11.16 -5.85 7.58
N LYS A 116 11.24 -5.08 8.67
CA LYS A 116 11.24 -5.63 10.03
C LYS A 116 9.88 -6.20 10.40
N TYR A 117 8.80 -5.56 9.95
CA TYR A 117 7.42 -5.93 10.26
C TYR A 117 6.51 -5.51 9.10
N TYR A 118 5.58 -6.37 8.74
CA TYR A 118 4.56 -6.06 7.73
C TYR A 118 3.22 -6.59 8.18
N ASP A 119 2.20 -5.74 8.20
CA ASP A 119 0.82 -6.14 8.44
C ASP A 119 -0.12 -5.39 7.50
N GLU A 120 -1.26 -5.99 7.23
CA GLU A 120 -2.31 -5.42 6.38
C GLU A 120 -3.60 -5.33 7.18
N LYS A 121 -4.35 -4.23 7.00
CA LYS A 121 -5.66 -4.05 7.62
C LYS A 121 -6.67 -3.59 6.59
N MET A 122 -7.73 -4.39 6.41
CA MET A 122 -8.85 -4.06 5.54
C MET A 122 -9.92 -3.30 6.33
N ILE A 123 -10.33 -2.15 5.82
CA ILE A 123 -11.47 -1.38 6.34
C ILE A 123 -12.67 -1.70 5.45
N LYS A 124 -13.81 -2.00 6.06
CA LYS A 124 -15.01 -2.45 5.34
C LYS A 124 -16.14 -1.45 5.45
N GLY A 125 -17.01 -1.44 4.43
CA GLY A 125 -18.25 -0.70 4.43
C GLY A 125 -18.17 0.68 3.78
N PRO A 126 -19.23 1.51 3.89
CA PRO A 126 -19.33 2.80 3.18
C PRO A 126 -18.22 3.79 3.53
N MET A 127 -17.69 3.75 4.75
CA MET A 127 -16.60 4.62 5.19
C MET A 127 -15.23 4.15 4.71
N ALA A 128 -15.18 3.03 3.99
CA ALA A 128 -13.96 2.54 3.35
C ALA A 128 -13.77 3.11 1.93
N GLN A 129 -14.64 4.01 1.48
CA GLN A 129 -14.49 4.68 0.20
C GLN A 129 -13.17 5.44 0.15
N HIS A 130 -12.50 5.41 -0.98
CA HIS A 130 -11.12 5.90 -1.17
C HIS A 130 -10.86 7.26 -0.52
N SER A 131 -11.73 8.24 -0.78
CA SER A 131 -11.57 9.59 -0.26
C SER A 131 -11.93 9.74 1.23
N LYS A 132 -12.61 8.74 1.80
CA LYS A 132 -13.05 8.77 3.21
C LYS A 132 -12.12 8.04 4.15
N LEU A 133 -11.22 7.21 3.62
CA LEU A 133 -10.31 6.42 4.45
C LEU A 133 -9.40 7.29 5.32
N HIS A 134 -8.96 8.43 4.83
CA HIS A 134 -8.12 9.34 5.62
C HIS A 134 -8.89 10.13 6.69
N GLU A 135 -10.22 10.05 6.67
CA GLU A 135 -11.10 10.65 7.69
C GLU A 135 -11.79 9.61 8.57
N ASN A 136 -11.43 8.34 8.41
CA ASN A 136 -12.05 7.22 9.08
C ASN A 136 -11.47 7.05 10.48
N LYS A 137 -12.33 7.04 11.52
CA LYS A 137 -11.89 6.92 12.92
C LYS A 137 -11.21 5.60 13.23
N GLN A 138 -11.60 4.51 12.58
CA GLN A 138 -10.94 3.22 12.73
C GLN A 138 -9.51 3.28 12.18
N VAL A 139 -9.32 3.95 11.04
CA VAL A 139 -8.00 4.18 10.46
C VAL A 139 -7.15 5.04 11.40
N ASP A 140 -7.72 6.11 11.95
CA ASP A 140 -7.01 6.97 12.89
C ASP A 140 -6.47 6.19 14.10
N ARG A 141 -7.29 5.31 14.66
CA ARG A 141 -6.86 4.46 15.78
C ARG A 141 -5.74 3.50 15.39
N LEU A 142 -5.87 2.85 14.22
CA LEU A 142 -4.84 1.95 13.73
C LEU A 142 -3.51 2.67 13.53
N VAL A 143 -3.53 3.85 12.92
CA VAL A 143 -2.35 4.65 12.68
C VAL A 143 -1.71 5.09 14.00
N ASN A 144 -2.50 5.64 14.93
CA ASN A 144 -1.99 6.08 16.23
C ASN A 144 -1.35 4.93 17.00
N ASN A 145 -2.01 3.79 17.09
CA ASN A 145 -1.47 2.64 17.79
C ASN A 145 -0.17 2.16 17.16
N PHE A 146 -0.12 2.13 15.83
CA PHE A 146 1.07 1.67 15.12
C PHE A 146 2.26 2.64 15.30
N LEU A 147 2.00 3.95 15.26
CA LEU A 147 3.08 4.94 15.36
C LEU A 147 3.63 5.10 16.77
N PHE A 148 2.78 4.99 17.81
CA PHE A 148 3.12 5.42 19.16
C PHE A 148 3.09 4.29 20.22
N ASP A 149 2.66 3.13 19.84
CA ASP A 149 2.72 1.95 20.70
C ASP A 149 3.87 1.04 20.24
#